data_992ab71c3e29ed7ec7c1e6dadc2b7fbc
#
_entry.id   992ab71c3e29ed7ec7c1e6dadc2b7fbc
#
_cell.length_a   1.000
_cell.length_b   1.000
_cell.length_c   1.000
_cell.angle_alpha   90.00
_cell.angle_beta   90.00
_cell.angle_gamma   90.00
#
_symmetry.space_group_name_H-M   'P 1'
#
loop_
_entity.id
_entity.type
_entity.pdbx_description
1 polymer ?
#
loop_
_entity_poly.entity_id
_entity_poly.type
_entity_poly.pdbx_seq_one_letter_code
_entity_poly.pdbx_strand_id
1 'polypeptide(L)'
;MVESGNAVSAEALKVPPHSIEAEQAVLGGLMLDNNAWDQIADRVSEADFYRRDHRLIFRALDGLAESGQPMDAVTLSEWLKSNDLLESAGGLGYLGLLARDTPSAANIRAYADIVREQSVLRQLIEAGTEVANAGFNPEGQNSADLLDNAERQIFQIAEQSGRNRRGFVGVRDVLPDVVDRIDTLYHQDSDVTGLPTGFTDLDRMTSGLQDGDLVIVAGRPSMGKTTFAMNIAEAAALQSGPPTAVFSMEMPADALAMRMLSSLGRVELQKIRSGRLNDDDWPRLTSTMNLLSQANLFIDDTPGLTPTEMRARCRRLKREHGLGLVLVDYLQLMQLPGFKENRAAEISQISRALKGMAKELGVPVMVLSQLNRSLEQRPNKRPIMSDLRECVTGDTRVMLADGSRRPIESLVGQQPEVLTIDHQGMLATAQSDLVWEVGRRRIFRINLASGRSIRCTSRHRLRTLWGWRRVEDIRCDDALQCLASDDLFWDRVVSIEDAGEETVYDLTVPETQCWLADGIVSHNSGAIEQDADVIVFIYRDEVYNEESPDAGTAEIIIGKQRNGPIGNVRLTFLGQYTRFENFIADAGYGGGGWQ
;
A
#
# COMPACT_ATOMS: atom_id res chain seq x y z
N MET A 1 -63.56 30.51 29.64
CA MET A 1 -63.47 29.23 28.95
C MET A 1 -63.13 29.50 27.50
N VAL A 2 -61.89 29.34 27.15
CA VAL A 2 -61.41 29.27 25.76
C VAL A 2 -60.37 28.16 25.77
N GLU A 3 -60.69 27.05 25.16
CA GLU A 3 -59.82 25.92 24.94
C GLU A 3 -58.74 26.31 23.94
N SER A 4 -57.50 26.35 24.36
CA SER A 4 -56.33 26.39 23.47
C SER A 4 -56.07 24.98 22.96
N GLY A 5 -56.53 24.71 21.74
CA GLY A 5 -56.18 23.50 21.00
C GLY A 5 -54.69 23.47 20.71
N ASN A 6 -54.02 22.50 21.29
CA ASN A 6 -52.65 22.12 20.97
C ASN A 6 -52.61 21.56 19.54
N ALA A 7 -52.25 22.37 18.56
CA ALA A 7 -51.91 21.88 17.24
C ALA A 7 -50.54 21.18 17.37
N VAL A 8 -50.55 19.87 17.47
CA VAL A 8 -49.37 19.05 17.20
C VAL A 8 -48.99 19.32 15.76
N SER A 9 -47.90 20.08 15.55
CA SER A 9 -47.30 20.24 14.26
C SER A 9 -46.86 18.83 13.82
N ALA A 10 -47.47 18.33 12.76
CA ALA A 10 -47.00 17.14 12.07
C ALA A 10 -45.55 17.43 11.66
N GLU A 11 -44.59 16.85 12.39
CA GLU A 11 -43.22 16.76 11.89
C GLU A 11 -43.33 16.11 10.52
N ALA A 12 -43.05 16.92 9.49
CA ALA A 12 -43.05 16.43 8.12
C ALA A 12 -42.19 15.19 8.07
N LEU A 13 -42.77 14.05 7.73
CA LEU A 13 -42.04 12.80 7.51
C LEU A 13 -40.88 13.11 6.60
N LYS A 14 -39.65 13.08 7.12
CA LYS A 14 -38.43 13.33 6.34
C LYS A 14 -38.27 12.17 5.36
N VAL A 15 -38.68 12.39 4.11
CA VAL A 15 -38.51 11.41 3.04
C VAL A 15 -37.03 11.42 2.64
N PRO A 16 -36.35 10.26 2.56
CA PRO A 16 -34.96 10.22 2.14
C PRO A 16 -34.74 10.87 0.76
N PRO A 17 -33.64 11.55 0.53
CA PRO A 17 -33.34 12.22 -0.75
C PRO A 17 -33.38 11.23 -1.92
N HIS A 18 -34.13 11.58 -2.98
CA HIS A 18 -34.27 10.76 -4.20
C HIS A 18 -34.75 11.63 -5.38
N SER A 19 -34.56 11.14 -6.59
CA SER A 19 -35.17 11.67 -7.81
C SER A 19 -35.65 10.50 -8.68
N ILE A 20 -36.94 10.21 -8.60
CA ILE A 20 -37.57 9.12 -9.37
C ILE A 20 -37.42 9.37 -10.86
N GLU A 21 -37.54 10.61 -11.29
CA GLU A 21 -37.43 11.02 -12.69
C GLU A 21 -36.02 10.75 -13.23
N ALA A 22 -34.99 11.05 -12.43
CA ALA A 22 -33.59 10.76 -12.82
C ALA A 22 -33.33 9.24 -12.88
N GLU A 23 -33.84 8.47 -11.92
CA GLU A 23 -33.73 7.00 -11.94
C GLU A 23 -34.42 6.40 -13.18
N GLN A 24 -35.63 6.83 -13.49
CA GLN A 24 -36.38 6.41 -14.68
C GLN A 24 -35.64 6.77 -15.96
N ALA A 25 -35.08 8.00 -16.03
CA ALA A 25 -34.35 8.46 -17.20
C ALA A 25 -33.03 7.67 -17.41
N VAL A 26 -32.36 7.21 -16.35
CA VAL A 26 -31.19 6.32 -16.46
C VAL A 26 -31.61 4.96 -16.98
N LEU A 27 -32.60 4.32 -16.35
CA LEU A 27 -33.04 2.98 -16.73
C LEU A 27 -33.64 2.93 -18.16
N GLY A 28 -34.49 3.87 -18.47
CA GLY A 28 -35.08 3.99 -19.80
C GLY A 28 -34.05 4.38 -20.86
N GLY A 29 -33.08 5.23 -20.52
CA GLY A 29 -32.00 5.60 -21.43
C GLY A 29 -31.11 4.42 -21.83
N LEU A 30 -30.81 3.50 -20.91
CA LEU A 30 -30.08 2.27 -21.17
C LEU A 30 -30.85 1.30 -22.10
N MET A 31 -32.18 1.25 -21.92
CA MET A 31 -33.03 0.43 -22.79
C MET A 31 -33.16 1.00 -24.22
N LEU A 32 -32.99 2.32 -24.40
CA LEU A 32 -33.04 3.00 -25.68
C LEU A 32 -31.70 2.96 -26.43
N ASP A 33 -30.60 3.09 -25.71
CA ASP A 33 -29.26 3.09 -26.28
C ASP A 33 -28.31 2.29 -25.35
N ASN A 34 -28.01 1.07 -25.78
CA ASN A 34 -27.10 0.20 -24.99
C ASN A 34 -25.67 0.73 -24.90
N ASN A 35 -25.20 1.55 -25.87
CA ASN A 35 -23.87 2.17 -25.79
C ASN A 35 -23.77 3.22 -24.65
N ALA A 36 -24.90 3.68 -24.14
CA ALA A 36 -24.94 4.58 -23.00
C ALA A 36 -24.46 3.90 -21.69
N TRP A 37 -24.40 2.56 -21.65
CA TRP A 37 -23.84 1.80 -20.53
C TRP A 37 -22.41 2.21 -20.21
N ASP A 38 -21.53 2.27 -21.22
CA ASP A 38 -20.12 2.64 -21.05
C ASP A 38 -19.92 4.04 -20.45
N GLN A 39 -20.98 4.88 -20.49
CA GLN A 39 -20.92 6.24 -19.96
C GLN A 39 -21.25 6.33 -18.47
N ILE A 40 -21.91 5.30 -17.91
CA ILE A 40 -22.42 5.34 -16.52
C ILE A 40 -22.04 4.12 -15.67
N ALA A 41 -21.51 3.05 -16.25
CA ALA A 41 -21.13 1.83 -15.55
C ALA A 41 -20.18 2.08 -14.35
N ASP A 42 -19.32 3.09 -14.46
CA ASP A 42 -18.39 3.53 -13.41
C ASP A 42 -18.97 4.61 -12.48
N ARG A 43 -20.21 5.11 -12.71
CA ARG A 43 -20.80 6.25 -11.99
C ARG A 43 -21.86 5.86 -10.99
N VAL A 44 -22.69 4.88 -11.33
CA VAL A 44 -23.82 4.41 -10.52
C VAL A 44 -23.77 2.89 -10.38
N SER A 45 -24.29 2.42 -9.26
CA SER A 45 -24.46 1.01 -8.95
C SER A 45 -25.92 0.73 -8.56
N GLU A 46 -26.30 -0.53 -8.45
CA GLU A 46 -27.64 -0.94 -7.97
C GLU A 46 -28.02 -0.23 -6.68
N ALA A 47 -27.09 -0.13 -5.73
CA ALA A 47 -27.33 0.46 -4.40
C ALA A 47 -27.67 1.97 -4.45
N ASP A 48 -27.36 2.65 -5.55
CA ASP A 48 -27.59 4.07 -5.72
C ASP A 48 -29.05 4.42 -6.01
N PHE A 49 -29.84 3.45 -6.46
CA PHE A 49 -31.26 3.65 -6.74
C PHE A 49 -32.09 3.63 -5.44
N TYR A 50 -33.02 4.55 -5.31
CA TYR A 50 -33.91 4.65 -4.15
C TYR A 50 -34.98 3.56 -4.18
N ARG A 51 -35.68 3.41 -5.33
CA ARG A 51 -36.75 2.45 -5.48
C ARG A 51 -36.21 1.03 -5.60
N ARG A 52 -36.85 0.07 -4.94
CA ARG A 52 -36.49 -1.34 -4.96
C ARG A 52 -36.64 -1.96 -6.36
N ASP A 53 -37.73 -1.62 -7.07
CA ASP A 53 -37.95 -2.08 -8.44
C ASP A 53 -36.87 -1.55 -9.40
N HIS A 54 -36.43 -0.29 -9.26
CA HIS A 54 -35.35 0.30 -10.03
C HIS A 54 -33.99 -0.40 -9.75
N ARG A 55 -33.71 -0.78 -8.52
CA ARG A 55 -32.52 -1.59 -8.17
C ARG A 55 -32.52 -2.92 -8.91
N LEU A 56 -33.64 -3.62 -8.89
CA LEU A 56 -33.77 -4.91 -9.60
C LEU A 56 -33.60 -4.76 -11.11
N ILE A 57 -34.18 -3.71 -11.70
CA ILE A 57 -34.04 -3.40 -13.12
C ILE A 57 -32.57 -3.10 -13.44
N PHE A 58 -31.89 -2.26 -12.65
CA PHE A 58 -30.48 -1.93 -12.87
C PHE A 58 -29.58 -3.16 -12.76
N ARG A 59 -29.77 -4.02 -11.75
CA ARG A 59 -29.07 -5.31 -11.60
C ARG A 59 -29.24 -6.20 -12.84
N ALA A 60 -30.44 -6.25 -13.40
CA ALA A 60 -30.70 -7.04 -14.59
C ALA A 60 -30.01 -6.45 -15.82
N LEU A 61 -29.99 -5.11 -15.96
CA LEU A 61 -29.26 -4.41 -17.02
C LEU A 61 -27.75 -4.64 -16.91
N ASP A 62 -27.19 -4.61 -15.71
CA ASP A 62 -25.78 -4.91 -15.41
C ASP A 62 -25.43 -6.33 -15.86
N GLY A 63 -26.21 -7.33 -15.44
CA GLY A 63 -26.00 -8.73 -15.85
C GLY A 63 -26.15 -8.97 -17.36
N LEU A 64 -27.03 -8.24 -18.05
CA LEU A 64 -27.16 -8.28 -19.52
C LEU A 64 -25.94 -7.65 -20.20
N ALA A 65 -25.44 -6.53 -19.65
CA ALA A 65 -24.25 -5.86 -20.16
C ALA A 65 -23.00 -6.75 -20.01
N GLU A 66 -22.80 -7.38 -18.85
CA GLU A 66 -21.69 -8.32 -18.62
C GLU A 66 -21.71 -9.53 -19.57
N SER A 67 -22.92 -10.01 -19.90
CA SER A 67 -23.09 -11.13 -20.84
C SER A 67 -23.13 -10.70 -22.32
N GLY A 68 -22.96 -9.40 -22.61
CA GLY A 68 -22.98 -8.87 -23.98
C GLY A 68 -24.33 -9.00 -24.67
N GLN A 69 -25.44 -9.08 -23.91
CA GLN A 69 -26.79 -9.21 -24.42
C GLN A 69 -27.46 -7.83 -24.56
N PRO A 70 -28.44 -7.69 -25.52
CA PRO A 70 -29.17 -6.43 -25.67
C PRO A 70 -29.92 -6.05 -24.38
N MET A 71 -29.88 -4.76 -24.02
CA MET A 71 -30.56 -4.21 -22.84
C MET A 71 -31.92 -3.58 -23.21
N ASP A 72 -32.73 -4.25 -24.03
CA ASP A 72 -34.10 -3.80 -24.36
C ASP A 72 -35.15 -4.38 -23.38
N ALA A 73 -36.36 -3.82 -23.42
CA ALA A 73 -37.45 -4.22 -22.51
C ALA A 73 -37.83 -5.71 -22.61
N VAL A 74 -37.64 -6.34 -23.77
CA VAL A 74 -37.97 -7.74 -24.00
C VAL A 74 -36.94 -8.65 -23.36
N THR A 75 -35.66 -8.44 -23.69
CA THR A 75 -34.54 -9.20 -23.13
C THR A 75 -34.45 -9.04 -21.61
N LEU A 76 -34.66 -7.81 -21.13
CA LEU A 76 -34.71 -7.50 -19.73
C LEU A 76 -35.84 -8.23 -18.99
N SER A 77 -37.06 -8.29 -19.63
CA SER A 77 -38.19 -9.02 -19.02
C SER A 77 -37.94 -10.53 -18.92
N GLU A 78 -37.30 -11.13 -19.92
CA GLU A 78 -36.96 -12.56 -19.91
C GLU A 78 -35.88 -12.85 -18.86
N TRP A 79 -34.87 -11.97 -18.71
CA TRP A 79 -33.87 -12.11 -17.66
C TRP A 79 -34.51 -12.02 -16.25
N LEU A 80 -35.37 -11.02 -16.01
CA LEU A 80 -36.10 -10.86 -14.76
C LEU A 80 -37.04 -12.02 -14.47
N LYS A 81 -37.67 -12.58 -15.50
CA LYS A 81 -38.57 -13.74 -15.39
C LYS A 81 -37.80 -15.02 -15.04
N SER A 82 -36.65 -15.26 -15.67
CA SER A 82 -35.82 -16.44 -15.37
C SER A 82 -35.21 -16.40 -13.95
N ASN A 83 -35.20 -15.23 -13.32
CA ASN A 83 -34.77 -15.05 -11.92
C ASN A 83 -35.93 -14.82 -10.93
N ASP A 84 -37.20 -15.04 -11.35
CA ASP A 84 -38.41 -14.82 -10.54
C ASP A 84 -38.55 -13.38 -9.98
N LEU A 85 -38.01 -12.36 -10.66
CA LEU A 85 -37.98 -10.96 -10.21
C LEU A 85 -38.91 -10.04 -11.02
N LEU A 86 -39.54 -10.50 -12.10
CA LEU A 86 -40.31 -9.66 -13.04
C LEU A 86 -41.44 -8.88 -12.32
N GLU A 87 -42.23 -9.54 -11.51
CA GLU A 87 -43.34 -8.89 -10.81
C GLU A 87 -42.83 -7.86 -9.79
N SER A 88 -41.72 -8.17 -9.10
CA SER A 88 -41.07 -7.27 -8.14
C SER A 88 -40.44 -6.04 -8.82
N ALA A 89 -40.11 -6.14 -10.11
CA ALA A 89 -39.59 -5.06 -10.95
C ALA A 89 -40.71 -4.22 -11.61
N GLY A 90 -41.97 -4.48 -11.30
CA GLY A 90 -43.13 -3.77 -11.82
C GLY A 90 -43.77 -4.38 -13.07
N GLY A 91 -43.30 -5.57 -13.49
CA GLY A 91 -43.84 -6.30 -14.65
C GLY A 91 -43.44 -5.70 -15.99
N LEU A 92 -43.78 -6.43 -17.09
CA LEU A 92 -43.45 -5.99 -18.46
C LEU A 92 -44.06 -4.63 -18.82
N GLY A 93 -45.26 -4.30 -18.27
CA GLY A 93 -45.91 -3.02 -18.51
C GLY A 93 -45.09 -1.83 -18.02
N TYR A 94 -44.44 -1.96 -16.86
CA TYR A 94 -43.59 -0.91 -16.29
C TYR A 94 -42.28 -0.76 -17.08
N LEU A 95 -41.65 -1.84 -17.49
CA LEU A 95 -40.47 -1.80 -18.35
C LEU A 95 -40.76 -1.09 -19.69
N GLY A 96 -41.92 -1.40 -20.29
CA GLY A 96 -42.38 -0.72 -21.49
C GLY A 96 -42.66 0.78 -21.29
N LEU A 97 -43.16 1.18 -20.14
CA LEU A 97 -43.35 2.60 -19.76
C LEU A 97 -42.02 3.33 -19.63
N LEU A 98 -41.03 2.75 -18.93
CA LEU A 98 -39.69 3.32 -18.76
C LEU A 98 -39.01 3.60 -20.11
N ALA A 99 -39.06 2.60 -21.03
CA ALA A 99 -38.48 2.77 -22.36
C ALA A 99 -39.22 3.83 -23.20
N ARG A 100 -40.57 3.88 -23.12
CA ARG A 100 -41.39 4.80 -23.91
C ARG A 100 -41.31 6.24 -23.42
N ASP A 101 -41.32 6.44 -22.09
CA ASP A 101 -41.44 7.77 -21.50
C ASP A 101 -40.09 8.48 -21.34
N THR A 102 -38.97 7.79 -21.66
CA THR A 102 -37.63 8.39 -21.73
C THR A 102 -37.38 9.01 -23.11
N PRO A 103 -37.23 10.35 -23.21
CA PRO A 103 -37.15 11.01 -24.52
C PRO A 103 -35.82 10.77 -25.24
N SER A 104 -34.73 10.56 -24.53
CA SER A 104 -33.38 10.40 -25.10
C SER A 104 -32.36 9.93 -24.04
N ALA A 105 -31.36 9.17 -24.46
CA ALA A 105 -30.20 8.79 -23.67
C ALA A 105 -29.09 9.87 -23.65
N ALA A 106 -29.24 10.97 -24.40
CA ALA A 106 -28.18 11.96 -24.61
C ALA A 106 -27.62 12.57 -23.29
N ASN A 107 -28.45 12.70 -22.26
CA ASN A 107 -28.06 13.31 -20.97
C ASN A 107 -27.91 12.28 -19.86
N ILE A 108 -27.71 11.00 -20.17
CA ILE A 108 -27.70 9.90 -19.21
C ILE A 108 -26.66 10.11 -18.10
N ARG A 109 -25.50 10.71 -18.41
CA ARG A 109 -24.46 11.07 -17.43
C ARG A 109 -24.98 12.02 -16.36
N ALA A 110 -25.68 13.08 -16.77
CA ALA A 110 -26.23 14.05 -15.84
C ALA A 110 -27.28 13.42 -14.91
N TYR A 111 -28.12 12.52 -15.45
CA TYR A 111 -29.11 11.80 -14.65
C TYR A 111 -28.44 10.80 -13.68
N ALA A 112 -27.42 10.10 -14.12
CA ALA A 112 -26.64 9.22 -13.27
C ALA A 112 -25.94 10.00 -12.12
N ASP A 113 -25.38 11.18 -12.42
CA ASP A 113 -24.79 12.05 -11.41
C ASP A 113 -25.83 12.51 -10.36
N ILE A 114 -27.09 12.82 -10.78
CA ILE A 114 -28.18 13.15 -9.86
C ILE A 114 -28.53 11.94 -8.98
N VAL A 115 -28.69 10.74 -9.55
CA VAL A 115 -28.98 9.51 -8.80
C VAL A 115 -27.89 9.26 -7.75
N ARG A 116 -26.62 9.41 -8.15
CA ARG A 116 -25.47 9.26 -7.26
C ARG A 116 -25.44 10.28 -6.13
N GLU A 117 -25.69 11.56 -6.44
CA GLU A 117 -25.76 12.63 -5.43
C GLU A 117 -26.83 12.32 -4.36
N GLN A 118 -28.03 11.93 -4.79
CA GLN A 118 -29.11 11.57 -3.88
C GLN A 118 -28.76 10.32 -3.05
N SER A 119 -28.02 9.37 -3.63
CA SER A 119 -27.52 8.20 -2.90
C SER A 119 -26.52 8.59 -1.81
N VAL A 120 -25.56 9.45 -2.10
CA VAL A 120 -24.59 9.95 -1.12
C VAL A 120 -25.27 10.64 0.05
N LEU A 121 -26.30 11.45 -0.22
CA LEU A 121 -27.09 12.11 0.83
C LEU A 121 -27.82 11.08 1.70
N ARG A 122 -28.38 10.00 1.13
CA ARG A 122 -29.00 8.91 1.90
C ARG A 122 -27.99 8.20 2.78
N GLN A 123 -26.82 7.85 2.25
CA GLN A 123 -25.74 7.21 2.99
C GLN A 123 -25.27 8.10 4.16
N LEU A 124 -25.17 9.41 3.97
CA LEU A 124 -24.83 10.34 5.05
C LEU A 124 -25.92 10.40 6.14
N ILE A 125 -27.21 10.36 5.76
CA ILE A 125 -28.33 10.31 6.71
C ILE A 125 -28.28 8.98 7.50
N GLU A 126 -28.05 7.86 6.84
CA GLU A 126 -27.96 6.54 7.45
C GLU A 126 -26.79 6.50 8.45
N ALA A 127 -25.57 6.86 8.01
CA ALA A 127 -24.40 6.94 8.87
C ALA A 127 -24.60 7.87 10.07
N GLY A 128 -25.18 9.06 9.85
CA GLY A 128 -25.49 9.99 10.93
C GLY A 128 -26.51 9.43 11.93
N THR A 129 -27.49 8.68 11.45
CA THR A 129 -28.49 8.01 12.31
C THR A 129 -27.87 6.88 13.12
N GLU A 130 -27.00 6.06 12.49
CA GLU A 130 -26.28 4.99 13.18
C GLU A 130 -25.33 5.54 14.25
N VAL A 131 -24.58 6.59 13.93
CA VAL A 131 -23.71 7.29 14.89
C VAL A 131 -24.50 7.85 16.09
N ALA A 132 -25.65 8.47 15.83
CA ALA A 132 -26.52 8.97 16.89
C ALA A 132 -27.06 7.82 17.76
N ASN A 133 -27.54 6.74 17.14
CA ASN A 133 -28.05 5.57 17.85
C ASN A 133 -26.96 4.88 18.69
N ALA A 134 -25.75 4.74 18.17
CA ALA A 134 -24.61 4.19 18.89
C ALA A 134 -24.21 5.07 20.09
N GLY A 135 -24.32 6.40 19.96
CA GLY A 135 -24.12 7.34 21.07
C GLY A 135 -25.17 7.20 22.19
N PHE A 136 -26.43 6.93 21.84
CA PHE A 136 -27.49 6.68 22.83
C PHE A 136 -27.42 5.27 23.46
N ASN A 137 -26.93 4.26 22.71
CA ASN A 137 -26.85 2.87 23.14
C ASN A 137 -25.46 2.30 22.86
N PRO A 138 -24.44 2.59 23.68
CA PRO A 138 -23.05 2.24 23.40
C PRO A 138 -22.73 0.74 23.46
N GLU A 139 -23.65 -0.13 23.92
CA GLU A 139 -23.50 -1.60 23.98
C GLU A 139 -22.15 -2.09 24.55
N GLY A 140 -21.58 -1.34 25.50
CA GLY A 140 -20.30 -1.65 26.13
C GLY A 140 -19.06 -1.14 25.38
N GLN A 141 -19.24 -0.41 24.28
CA GLN A 141 -18.15 0.28 23.57
C GLN A 141 -17.80 1.59 24.29
N ASN A 142 -16.54 1.97 24.26
CA ASN A 142 -16.10 3.26 24.78
C ASN A 142 -16.28 4.37 23.73
N SER A 143 -16.12 5.63 24.14
CA SER A 143 -16.31 6.78 23.25
C SER A 143 -15.28 6.83 22.10
N ALA A 144 -14.08 6.28 22.29
CA ALA A 144 -13.06 6.22 21.24
C ALA A 144 -13.47 5.23 20.15
N ASP A 145 -13.94 4.03 20.53
CA ASP A 145 -14.43 3.02 19.58
C ASP A 145 -15.61 3.53 18.75
N LEU A 146 -16.52 4.30 19.37
CA LEU A 146 -17.67 4.91 18.69
C LEU A 146 -17.23 6.00 17.68
N LEU A 147 -16.25 6.82 18.06
CA LEU A 147 -15.67 7.83 17.17
C LEU A 147 -14.96 7.19 15.97
N ASP A 148 -14.17 6.15 16.20
CA ASP A 148 -13.47 5.43 15.12
C ASP A 148 -14.46 4.77 14.14
N ASN A 149 -15.57 4.24 14.64
CA ASN A 149 -16.64 3.70 13.80
C ASN A 149 -17.31 4.79 12.96
N ALA A 150 -17.63 5.93 13.57
CA ALA A 150 -18.23 7.07 12.87
C ALA A 150 -17.31 7.61 11.77
N GLU A 151 -16.02 7.81 12.07
CA GLU A 151 -15.02 8.25 11.09
C GLU A 151 -14.92 7.26 9.93
N ARG A 152 -14.90 5.96 10.22
CA ARG A 152 -14.82 4.90 9.19
C ARG A 152 -16.01 4.92 8.25
N GLN A 153 -17.24 5.06 8.75
CA GLN A 153 -18.46 5.11 7.93
C GLN A 153 -18.45 6.35 7.01
N ILE A 154 -18.17 7.53 7.57
CA ILE A 154 -18.09 8.77 6.78
C ILE A 154 -16.99 8.67 5.72
N PHE A 155 -15.85 8.07 6.09
CA PHE A 155 -14.74 7.87 5.18
C PHE A 155 -15.08 6.94 4.01
N GLN A 156 -15.80 5.83 4.26
CA GLN A 156 -16.24 4.91 3.20
C GLN A 156 -17.13 5.61 2.18
N ILE A 157 -18.04 6.47 2.63
CA ILE A 157 -18.90 7.27 1.74
C ILE A 157 -18.05 8.22 0.87
N ALA A 158 -17.06 8.89 1.47
CA ALA A 158 -16.19 9.81 0.76
C ALA A 158 -15.28 9.08 -0.26
N GLU A 159 -14.75 7.91 0.11
CA GLU A 159 -13.89 7.10 -0.77
C GLU A 159 -14.65 6.55 -1.98
N GLN A 160 -15.86 6.01 -1.78
CA GLN A 160 -16.71 5.56 -2.86
C GLN A 160 -17.10 6.70 -3.82
N SER A 161 -17.31 7.90 -3.28
CA SER A 161 -17.59 9.09 -4.09
C SER A 161 -16.37 9.59 -4.88
N GLY A 162 -15.15 9.36 -4.36
CA GLY A 162 -13.90 9.79 -4.99
C GLY A 162 -13.37 8.84 -6.05
N ARG A 163 -13.58 7.53 -5.92
CA ARG A 163 -13.12 6.52 -6.89
C ARG A 163 -13.78 6.69 -8.25
N ASN A 164 -15.06 7.02 -8.28
CA ASN A 164 -15.84 7.16 -9.51
C ASN A 164 -15.55 8.45 -10.31
N ARG A 165 -14.67 9.36 -9.82
CA ARG A 165 -14.30 10.60 -10.53
C ARG A 165 -13.03 10.50 -11.38
N ARG A 166 -12.24 9.42 -11.28
CA ARG A 166 -10.98 9.24 -12.01
C ARG A 166 -11.15 8.20 -13.13
N GLY A 167 -11.78 8.61 -14.24
CA GLY A 167 -11.76 7.86 -15.50
C GLY A 167 -10.43 8.04 -16.26
N PHE A 168 -10.39 7.57 -17.50
CA PHE A 168 -9.27 7.82 -18.41
C PHE A 168 -9.07 9.31 -18.62
N VAL A 169 -7.83 9.79 -18.44
CA VAL A 169 -7.43 11.15 -18.76
C VAL A 169 -6.78 11.15 -20.14
N GLY A 170 -7.26 11.98 -21.05
CA GLY A 170 -6.67 12.12 -22.38
C GLY A 170 -5.22 12.64 -22.29
N VAL A 171 -4.30 12.07 -23.06
CA VAL A 171 -2.90 12.55 -23.10
C VAL A 171 -2.83 14.05 -23.42
N ARG A 172 -3.74 14.55 -24.23
CA ARG A 172 -3.83 15.98 -24.58
C ARG A 172 -4.08 16.87 -23.38
N ASP A 173 -4.80 16.36 -22.37
CA ASP A 173 -5.17 17.13 -21.17
C ASP A 173 -4.02 17.14 -20.15
N VAL A 174 -3.10 16.17 -20.23
CA VAL A 174 -1.93 16.05 -19.35
C VAL A 174 -0.71 16.78 -19.91
N LEU A 175 -0.58 16.88 -21.24
CA LEU A 175 0.60 17.47 -21.89
C LEU A 175 0.90 18.90 -21.46
N PRO A 176 -0.07 19.83 -21.29
CA PRO A 176 0.22 21.19 -20.83
C PRO A 176 0.92 21.21 -19.48
N ASP A 177 0.41 20.45 -18.49
CA ASP A 177 1.00 20.39 -17.14
C ASP A 177 2.42 19.81 -17.17
N VAL A 178 2.66 18.82 -18.05
CA VAL A 178 4.00 18.23 -18.25
C VAL A 178 4.96 19.24 -18.85
N VAL A 179 4.54 20.02 -19.85
CA VAL A 179 5.37 21.05 -20.48
C VAL A 179 5.69 22.16 -19.49
N ASP A 180 4.72 22.63 -18.73
CA ASP A 180 4.92 23.66 -17.70
C ASP A 180 5.88 23.17 -16.60
N ARG A 181 5.78 21.89 -16.23
CA ARG A 181 6.73 21.27 -15.31
C ARG A 181 8.15 21.21 -15.90
N ILE A 182 8.30 20.81 -17.15
CA ILE A 182 9.60 20.79 -17.84
C ILE A 182 10.20 22.22 -17.92
N ASP A 183 9.39 23.23 -18.24
CA ASP A 183 9.84 24.63 -18.30
C ASP A 183 10.30 25.12 -16.92
N THR A 184 9.55 24.79 -15.87
CA THR A 184 9.91 25.10 -14.48
C THR A 184 11.26 24.47 -14.11
N LEU A 185 11.47 23.19 -14.44
CA LEU A 185 12.72 22.47 -14.18
C LEU A 185 13.89 23.02 -15.00
N TYR A 186 13.63 23.43 -16.25
CA TYR A 186 14.65 24.01 -17.12
C TYR A 186 15.24 25.33 -16.57
N HIS A 187 14.42 26.10 -15.82
CA HIS A 187 14.82 27.35 -15.19
C HIS A 187 15.36 27.18 -13.76
N GLN A 188 15.36 25.97 -13.22
CA GLN A 188 15.97 25.66 -11.91
C GLN A 188 17.45 25.31 -12.08
N ASP A 189 18.32 25.96 -11.32
CA ASP A 189 19.77 25.66 -11.28
C ASP A 189 20.12 24.37 -10.49
N SER A 190 19.15 23.51 -10.20
CA SER A 190 19.31 22.31 -9.37
C SER A 190 18.88 21.06 -10.12
N ASP A 191 19.75 20.02 -10.10
CA ASP A 191 19.45 18.69 -10.62
C ASP A 191 18.43 17.91 -9.76
N VAL A 192 18.02 18.46 -8.60
CA VAL A 192 17.09 17.83 -7.65
C VAL A 192 15.67 18.28 -7.98
N THR A 193 14.86 17.39 -8.55
CA THR A 193 13.50 17.66 -9.00
C THR A 193 12.44 17.32 -7.95
N GLY A 194 12.79 16.47 -6.99
CA GLY A 194 11.96 16.08 -5.85
C GLY A 194 12.38 16.76 -4.55
N LEU A 195 11.88 16.26 -3.42
CA LEU A 195 12.26 16.73 -2.10
C LEU A 195 13.71 16.36 -1.79
N PRO A 196 14.62 17.32 -1.52
CA PRO A 196 16.01 17.03 -1.19
C PRO A 196 16.13 16.20 0.08
N THR A 197 16.99 15.18 0.06
CA THR A 197 17.30 14.36 1.24
C THR A 197 18.31 15.02 2.19
N GLY A 198 19.05 16.02 1.68
CA GLY A 198 20.19 16.64 2.38
C GLY A 198 21.52 15.89 2.18
N PHE A 199 21.49 14.76 1.46
CA PHE A 199 22.68 13.98 1.09
C PHE A 199 22.97 14.14 -0.40
N THR A 200 23.97 14.93 -0.73
CA THR A 200 24.27 15.39 -2.10
C THR A 200 24.41 14.24 -3.11
N ASP A 201 25.13 13.19 -2.75
CA ASP A 201 25.35 12.06 -3.66
C ASP A 201 24.09 11.20 -3.81
N LEU A 202 23.27 11.08 -2.77
CA LEU A 202 21.98 10.42 -2.84
C LEU A 202 21.01 11.22 -3.71
N ASP A 203 20.95 12.54 -3.50
CA ASP A 203 20.11 13.44 -4.28
C ASP A 203 20.50 13.45 -5.76
N ARG A 204 21.80 13.38 -6.08
CA ARG A 204 22.29 13.25 -7.47
C ARG A 204 21.81 11.96 -8.13
N MET A 205 21.75 10.84 -7.38
CA MET A 205 21.30 9.54 -7.92
C MET A 205 19.78 9.43 -8.02
N THR A 206 19.05 10.04 -7.08
CA THR A 206 17.58 9.90 -7.01
C THR A 206 16.82 11.10 -7.57
N SER A 207 17.53 12.21 -7.84
CA SER A 207 16.96 13.53 -8.10
C SER A 207 16.03 14.00 -6.96
N GLY A 208 16.33 13.58 -5.71
CA GLY A 208 15.49 13.77 -4.53
C GLY A 208 14.33 12.78 -4.43
N LEU A 209 13.53 12.90 -3.38
CA LEU A 209 12.34 12.06 -3.16
C LEU A 209 11.18 12.59 -4.01
N GLN A 210 10.65 11.75 -4.92
CA GLN A 210 9.62 12.18 -5.86
C GLN A 210 8.21 12.08 -5.26
N ASP A 211 7.34 12.99 -5.65
CA ASP A 211 5.93 13.00 -5.25
C ASP A 211 5.22 11.71 -5.66
N GLY A 212 4.48 11.14 -4.71
CA GLY A 212 3.74 9.90 -4.93
C GLY A 212 4.59 8.64 -4.85
N ASP A 213 5.89 8.72 -4.56
CA ASP A 213 6.76 7.57 -4.41
C ASP A 213 6.68 6.96 -3.01
N LEU A 214 6.74 5.62 -2.98
CA LEU A 214 6.97 4.83 -1.79
C LEU A 214 8.45 4.47 -1.70
N VAL A 215 9.14 5.01 -0.69
CA VAL A 215 10.57 4.81 -0.44
C VAL A 215 10.73 3.89 0.77
N ILE A 216 11.35 2.74 0.58
CA ILE A 216 11.63 1.79 1.67
C ILE A 216 13.09 1.93 2.11
N VAL A 217 13.31 2.20 3.39
CA VAL A 217 14.64 2.20 4.00
C VAL A 217 14.80 0.96 4.87
N ALA A 218 15.60 0.02 4.42
CA ALA A 218 15.73 -1.29 5.07
C ALA A 218 17.15 -1.49 5.66
N GLY A 219 17.23 -2.20 6.78
CA GLY A 219 18.49 -2.52 7.42
C GLY A 219 18.31 -3.33 8.70
N ARG A 220 19.41 -3.93 9.18
CA ARG A 220 19.43 -4.62 10.48
C ARG A 220 19.29 -3.62 11.65
N PRO A 221 18.90 -4.08 12.85
CA PRO A 221 19.00 -3.25 14.05
C PRO A 221 20.40 -2.63 14.20
N SER A 222 20.47 -1.47 14.78
CA SER A 222 21.71 -0.72 15.05
C SER A 222 22.44 -0.16 13.82
N MET A 223 21.94 -0.37 12.58
CA MET A 223 22.50 0.23 11.37
C MET A 223 22.22 1.73 11.22
N GLY A 224 21.31 2.28 12.02
CA GLY A 224 20.98 3.71 12.00
C GLY A 224 19.81 4.10 11.12
N LYS A 225 18.84 3.18 10.80
CA LYS A 225 17.66 3.46 9.97
C LYS A 225 16.88 4.70 10.43
N THR A 226 16.45 4.70 11.69
CA THR A 226 15.71 5.82 12.28
C THR A 226 16.52 7.11 12.23
N THR A 227 17.83 7.04 12.51
CA THR A 227 18.74 8.20 12.41
C THR A 227 18.78 8.76 10.98
N PHE A 228 18.98 7.90 9.99
CA PHE A 228 19.04 8.29 8.59
C PHE A 228 17.74 8.96 8.12
N ALA A 229 16.60 8.33 8.42
CA ALA A 229 15.29 8.86 8.06
C ALA A 229 14.96 10.18 8.78
N MET A 230 15.31 10.29 10.08
CA MET A 230 15.13 11.54 10.82
C MET A 230 16.03 12.66 10.30
N ASN A 231 17.28 12.38 9.89
CA ASN A 231 18.13 13.40 9.27
C ASN A 231 17.56 13.90 7.92
N ILE A 232 16.90 13.04 7.13
CA ILE A 232 16.15 13.46 5.94
C ILE A 232 14.95 14.32 6.35
N ALA A 233 14.20 13.91 7.38
CA ALA A 233 13.07 14.69 7.90
C ALA A 233 13.50 16.07 8.43
N GLU A 234 14.64 16.13 9.14
CA GLU A 234 15.29 17.39 9.59
C GLU A 234 15.63 18.29 8.39
N ALA A 235 16.30 17.73 7.36
CA ALA A 235 16.66 18.48 6.16
C ALA A 235 15.42 19.02 5.42
N ALA A 236 14.40 18.20 5.26
CA ALA A 236 13.15 18.58 4.62
C ALA A 236 12.40 19.69 5.37
N ALA A 237 12.30 19.58 6.71
CA ALA A 237 11.57 20.54 7.53
C ALA A 237 12.28 21.89 7.71
N LEU A 238 13.63 21.90 7.68
CA LEU A 238 14.43 23.10 7.93
C LEU A 238 14.68 23.95 6.67
N GLN A 239 14.59 23.38 5.48
CA GLN A 239 14.82 24.11 4.22
C GLN A 239 13.66 25.01 3.77
N SER A 240 12.82 25.46 4.69
CA SER A 240 11.59 26.22 4.38
C SER A 240 10.61 25.45 3.49
N GLY A 241 10.72 24.13 3.51
CA GLY A 241 9.93 23.21 2.73
C GLY A 241 8.54 22.95 3.35
N PRO A 242 7.72 22.19 2.64
CA PRO A 242 6.41 21.77 3.13
C PRO A 242 6.55 20.90 4.39
N PRO A 243 5.51 20.86 5.25
CA PRO A 243 5.53 20.11 6.50
C PRO A 243 5.87 18.65 6.33
N THR A 244 6.59 18.11 7.31
CA THR A 244 6.96 16.68 7.40
C THR A 244 6.17 16.02 8.52
N ALA A 245 5.47 14.91 8.21
CA ALA A 245 4.78 14.06 9.19
C ALA A 245 5.64 12.84 9.52
N VAL A 246 5.91 12.61 10.80
CA VAL A 246 6.67 11.45 11.32
C VAL A 246 5.75 10.61 12.18
N PHE A 247 5.50 9.37 11.76
CA PHE A 247 4.79 8.36 12.54
C PHE A 247 5.82 7.41 13.16
N SER A 248 5.98 7.50 14.48
CA SER A 248 6.95 6.72 15.23
C SER A 248 6.26 5.75 16.18
N MET A 249 6.12 4.50 15.75
CA MET A 249 5.49 3.45 16.55
C MET A 249 6.48 2.71 17.46
N GLU A 250 7.80 2.94 17.28
CA GLU A 250 8.86 2.32 18.07
C GLU A 250 9.34 3.24 19.19
N MET A 251 9.42 4.53 18.93
CA MET A 251 10.02 5.51 19.86
C MET A 251 9.05 6.64 20.19
N PRO A 252 8.98 7.06 21.46
CA PRO A 252 8.17 8.21 21.83
C PRO A 252 8.74 9.52 21.29
N ALA A 253 7.88 10.54 21.13
CA ALA A 253 8.21 11.82 20.52
C ALA A 253 9.34 12.57 21.24
N ASP A 254 9.41 12.50 22.57
CA ASP A 254 10.46 13.13 23.37
C ASP A 254 11.84 12.52 23.09
N ALA A 255 11.92 11.19 22.88
CA ALA A 255 13.16 10.52 22.53
C ALA A 255 13.65 10.92 21.12
N LEU A 256 12.73 11.11 20.16
CA LEU A 256 13.07 11.64 18.84
C LEU A 256 13.53 13.10 18.92
N ALA A 257 12.84 13.93 19.72
CA ALA A 257 13.24 15.32 19.95
C ALA A 257 14.66 15.42 20.53
N MET A 258 15.00 14.58 21.52
CA MET A 258 16.38 14.53 22.07
C MET A 258 17.41 14.14 21.00
N ARG A 259 17.09 13.22 20.08
CA ARG A 259 17.98 12.85 18.98
C ARG A 259 18.16 13.99 17.99
N MET A 260 17.10 14.73 17.65
CA MET A 260 17.19 15.92 16.79
C MET A 260 18.02 17.03 17.42
N LEU A 261 17.87 17.27 18.73
CA LEU A 261 18.71 18.21 19.48
C LEU A 261 20.19 17.79 19.44
N SER A 262 20.47 16.49 19.58
CA SER A 262 21.82 15.93 19.46
C SER A 262 22.39 16.09 18.05
N SER A 263 21.58 15.74 17.03
CA SER A 263 21.94 15.77 15.61
C SER A 263 22.30 17.18 15.13
N LEU A 264 21.40 18.11 15.32
CA LEU A 264 21.52 19.48 14.81
C LEU A 264 22.45 20.34 15.68
N GLY A 265 22.40 20.16 17.02
CA GLY A 265 23.23 20.90 17.97
C GLY A 265 24.66 20.37 18.07
N ARG A 266 24.94 19.20 17.48
CA ARG A 266 26.23 18.48 17.64
C ARG A 266 26.63 18.34 19.11
N VAL A 267 25.66 18.01 19.97
CA VAL A 267 25.85 17.69 21.37
C VAL A 267 25.64 16.19 21.54
N GLU A 268 26.57 15.54 22.26
CA GLU A 268 26.48 14.09 22.46
C GLU A 268 25.15 13.68 23.11
N LEU A 269 24.44 12.74 22.49
CA LEU A 269 23.13 12.27 22.96
C LEU A 269 23.19 11.77 24.41
N GLN A 270 24.31 11.15 24.82
CA GLN A 270 24.50 10.67 26.19
C GLN A 270 24.54 11.81 27.19
N LYS A 271 25.15 12.96 26.84
CA LYS A 271 25.17 14.15 27.69
C LYS A 271 23.77 14.74 27.87
N ILE A 272 22.99 14.83 26.77
CA ILE A 272 21.59 15.31 26.80
C ILE A 272 20.76 14.41 27.71
N ARG A 273 20.82 13.08 27.52
CA ARG A 273 20.05 12.10 28.29
C ARG A 273 20.40 12.06 29.78
N SER A 274 21.67 12.29 30.12
CA SER A 274 22.13 12.25 31.50
C SER A 274 22.07 13.62 32.19
N GLY A 275 21.76 14.70 31.44
CA GLY A 275 21.82 16.08 31.96
C GLY A 275 23.22 16.59 32.25
N ARG A 276 24.28 15.88 31.82
CA ARG A 276 25.69 16.24 32.07
C ARG A 276 26.22 17.12 30.94
N LEU A 277 25.64 18.31 30.80
CA LEU A 277 26.00 19.29 29.79
C LEU A 277 27.10 20.20 30.28
N ASN A 278 28.02 20.60 29.41
CA ASN A 278 29.01 21.62 29.64
C ASN A 278 28.47 23.02 29.31
N ASP A 279 29.12 24.07 29.75
CA ASP A 279 28.72 25.45 29.49
C ASP A 279 28.65 25.76 27.98
N ASP A 280 29.51 25.14 27.15
CA ASP A 280 29.52 25.27 25.69
C ASP A 280 28.39 24.51 25.00
N ASP A 281 27.78 23.53 25.64
CA ASP A 281 26.68 22.72 25.06
C ASP A 281 25.36 23.51 25.12
N TRP A 282 25.15 24.35 26.12
CA TRP A 282 23.91 25.11 26.31
C TRP A 282 23.58 26.10 25.18
N PRO A 283 24.52 26.93 24.68
CA PRO A 283 24.25 27.81 23.54
C PRO A 283 23.86 27.04 22.28
N ARG A 284 24.51 25.87 22.03
CA ARG A 284 24.20 25.02 20.89
C ARG A 284 22.79 24.43 20.99
N LEU A 285 22.43 23.93 22.18
CA LEU A 285 21.07 23.40 22.42
C LEU A 285 20.01 24.49 22.27
N THR A 286 20.23 25.68 22.84
CA THR A 286 19.29 26.80 22.75
C THR A 286 19.10 27.25 21.31
N SER A 287 20.18 27.36 20.53
CA SER A 287 20.10 27.67 19.11
C SER A 287 19.31 26.61 18.33
N THR A 288 19.58 25.34 18.63
CA THR A 288 18.87 24.22 17.98
C THR A 288 17.39 24.17 18.37
N MET A 289 17.05 24.46 19.63
CA MET A 289 15.65 24.56 20.07
C MET A 289 14.91 25.66 19.32
N ASN A 290 15.53 26.83 19.13
CA ASN A 290 14.94 27.92 18.34
C ASN A 290 14.74 27.51 16.88
N LEU A 291 15.70 26.78 16.30
CA LEU A 291 15.59 26.26 14.93
C LEU A 291 14.44 25.25 14.81
N LEU A 292 14.37 24.27 15.71
CA LEU A 292 13.32 23.24 15.70
C LEU A 292 11.94 23.80 16.02
N SER A 293 11.85 24.85 16.85
CA SER A 293 10.55 25.50 17.13
C SER A 293 9.91 26.18 15.91
N GLN A 294 10.70 26.49 14.89
CA GLN A 294 10.26 27.06 13.62
C GLN A 294 10.11 26.03 12.51
N ALA A 295 10.56 24.80 12.75
CA ALA A 295 10.50 23.73 11.76
C ALA A 295 9.07 23.19 11.63
N ASN A 296 8.64 22.98 10.39
CA ASN A 296 7.35 22.37 10.08
C ASN A 296 7.43 20.83 10.18
N LEU A 297 7.66 20.31 11.39
CA LEU A 297 7.78 18.88 11.65
C LEU A 297 6.78 18.43 12.72
N PHE A 298 5.97 17.45 12.38
CA PHE A 298 4.89 16.91 13.21
C PHE A 298 5.19 15.44 13.52
N ILE A 299 5.17 15.07 14.80
CA ILE A 299 5.44 13.70 15.26
C ILE A 299 4.16 13.13 15.87
N ASP A 300 3.84 11.93 15.47
CA ASP A 300 2.77 11.11 16.01
C ASP A 300 3.37 9.78 16.50
N ASP A 301 3.35 9.54 17.79
CA ASP A 301 3.91 8.35 18.42
C ASP A 301 2.85 7.33 18.87
N THR A 302 1.67 7.40 18.28
CA THR A 302 0.59 6.43 18.51
C THR A 302 1.01 5.02 18.06
N PRO A 303 1.01 4.02 18.95
CA PRO A 303 1.39 2.66 18.58
C PRO A 303 0.31 1.96 17.76
N GLY A 304 0.73 1.05 16.85
CA GLY A 304 -0.18 0.13 16.17
C GLY A 304 -1.15 0.77 15.17
N LEU A 305 -0.81 1.94 14.62
CA LEU A 305 -1.63 2.65 13.64
C LEU A 305 -1.94 1.79 12.41
N THR A 306 -3.17 1.89 11.94
CA THR A 306 -3.59 1.35 10.65
C THR A 306 -3.24 2.32 9.51
N PRO A 307 -3.04 1.84 8.27
CA PRO A 307 -2.85 2.72 7.11
C PRO A 307 -4.01 3.70 6.88
N THR A 308 -5.22 3.31 7.26
CA THR A 308 -6.42 4.15 7.12
C THR A 308 -6.40 5.34 8.09
N GLU A 309 -6.09 5.11 9.37
CA GLU A 309 -5.94 6.17 10.37
C GLU A 309 -4.80 7.12 9.99
N MET A 310 -3.65 6.57 9.61
CA MET A 310 -2.51 7.35 9.15
C MET A 310 -2.88 8.26 7.96
N ARG A 311 -3.61 7.72 6.98
CA ARG A 311 -4.11 8.47 5.82
C ARG A 311 -5.04 9.62 6.24
N ALA A 312 -5.95 9.38 7.18
CA ALA A 312 -6.87 10.40 7.69
C ALA A 312 -6.11 11.55 8.37
N ARG A 313 -5.12 11.21 9.23
CA ARG A 313 -4.25 12.20 9.89
C ARG A 313 -3.42 13.01 8.89
N CYS A 314 -2.82 12.34 7.89
CA CYS A 314 -2.08 13.01 6.81
C CYS A 314 -2.97 13.96 5.98
N ARG A 315 -4.19 13.55 5.63
CA ARG A 315 -5.15 14.43 4.92
C ARG A 315 -5.50 15.68 5.72
N ARG A 316 -5.73 15.53 7.03
CA ARG A 316 -5.98 16.65 7.92
C ARG A 316 -4.78 17.58 7.96
N LEU A 317 -3.58 17.07 8.22
CA LEU A 317 -2.36 17.85 8.26
C LEU A 317 -2.10 18.58 6.93
N LYS A 318 -2.28 17.87 5.79
CA LYS A 318 -2.11 18.48 4.47
C LYS A 318 -3.07 19.64 4.21
N ARG A 319 -4.31 19.55 4.71
CA ARG A 319 -5.31 20.63 4.55
C ARG A 319 -5.03 21.85 5.45
N GLU A 320 -4.52 21.60 6.66
CA GLU A 320 -4.29 22.65 7.67
C GLU A 320 -2.95 23.36 7.48
N HIS A 321 -1.91 22.62 7.13
CA HIS A 321 -0.53 23.12 7.11
C HIS A 321 0.21 22.85 5.80
N GLY A 322 -0.36 22.04 4.91
CA GLY A 322 0.38 21.43 3.81
C GLY A 322 1.06 20.11 4.23
N LEU A 323 1.69 19.43 3.28
CA LEU A 323 2.44 18.19 3.54
C LEU A 323 3.44 17.97 2.41
N GLY A 324 4.69 17.61 2.73
CA GLY A 324 5.74 17.34 1.77
C GLY A 324 6.46 16.01 1.94
N LEU A 325 6.39 15.43 3.15
CA LEU A 325 7.00 14.13 3.42
C LEU A 325 6.20 13.41 4.50
N VAL A 326 6.01 12.11 4.33
CA VAL A 326 5.52 11.21 5.38
C VAL A 326 6.61 10.20 5.70
N LEU A 327 7.00 10.12 6.97
CA LEU A 327 7.93 9.13 7.49
C LEU A 327 7.22 8.15 8.40
N VAL A 328 7.48 6.84 8.25
CA VAL A 328 6.87 5.76 9.05
C VAL A 328 7.96 4.88 9.66
N ASP A 329 8.07 4.88 10.98
CA ASP A 329 9.03 4.04 11.73
C ASP A 329 8.27 3.06 12.65
N TYR A 330 8.18 1.79 12.32
CA TYR A 330 8.52 1.04 11.11
C TYR A 330 7.36 0.13 10.68
N LEU A 331 7.37 -0.31 9.43
CA LEU A 331 6.30 -1.08 8.76
C LEU A 331 5.74 -2.25 9.59
N GLN A 332 6.62 -2.99 10.26
CA GLN A 332 6.25 -4.20 11.00
C GLN A 332 5.52 -3.90 12.32
N LEU A 333 5.36 -2.67 12.75
CA LEU A 333 4.54 -2.30 13.92
C LEU A 333 3.11 -1.87 13.55
N MET A 334 2.86 -1.61 12.26
CA MET A 334 1.52 -1.33 11.76
C MET A 334 0.60 -2.55 11.88
N GLN A 335 -0.69 -2.32 12.00
CA GLN A 335 -1.72 -3.35 12.16
C GLN A 335 -2.85 -3.17 11.16
N LEU A 336 -3.47 -4.30 10.76
CA LEU A 336 -4.73 -4.30 10.01
C LEU A 336 -5.75 -5.15 10.75
N PRO A 337 -6.94 -4.62 11.06
CA PRO A 337 -8.02 -5.41 11.65
C PRO A 337 -8.39 -6.60 10.75
N GLY A 338 -8.57 -7.78 11.35
CA GLY A 338 -8.98 -8.99 10.63
C GLY A 338 -7.85 -9.94 10.18
N PHE A 339 -6.58 -9.53 10.25
CA PHE A 339 -5.42 -10.34 9.83
C PHE A 339 -4.68 -10.97 11.03
N LYS A 340 -5.34 -11.77 11.86
CA LYS A 340 -4.70 -12.34 13.06
C LYS A 340 -3.67 -13.45 12.77
N GLU A 341 -3.70 -14.09 11.60
CA GLU A 341 -2.92 -15.31 11.33
C GLU A 341 -1.92 -15.22 10.16
N ASN A 342 -1.98 -14.16 9.32
CA ASN A 342 -1.09 -14.04 8.15
C ASN A 342 -0.38 -12.69 8.09
N ARG A 343 0.70 -12.57 8.87
CA ARG A 343 1.51 -11.34 8.95
C ARG A 343 2.08 -10.87 7.60
N ALA A 344 2.33 -11.77 6.67
CA ALA A 344 2.89 -11.41 5.37
C ALA A 344 1.83 -10.81 4.42
N ALA A 345 0.61 -11.37 4.42
CA ALA A 345 -0.50 -10.77 3.67
C ALA A 345 -0.86 -9.38 4.25
N GLU A 346 -0.80 -9.26 5.57
CA GLU A 346 -0.98 -7.99 6.27
C GLU A 346 0.06 -6.96 5.82
N ILE A 347 1.34 -7.29 5.80
CA ILE A 347 2.43 -6.41 5.33
C ILE A 347 2.25 -6.05 3.85
N SER A 348 1.80 -6.99 3.01
CA SER A 348 1.48 -6.74 1.60
C SER A 348 0.38 -5.70 1.44
N GLN A 349 -0.70 -5.84 2.19
CA GLN A 349 -1.80 -4.88 2.14
C GLN A 349 -1.40 -3.51 2.72
N ILE A 350 -0.61 -3.49 3.80
CA ILE A 350 -0.05 -2.26 4.35
C ILE A 350 0.79 -1.55 3.28
N SER A 351 1.69 -2.25 2.61
CA SER A 351 2.56 -1.70 1.57
C SER A 351 1.76 -1.08 0.42
N ARG A 352 0.76 -1.80 -0.11
CA ARG A 352 -0.16 -1.26 -1.14
C ARG A 352 -0.94 -0.04 -0.65
N ALA A 353 -1.43 -0.08 0.59
CA ALA A 353 -2.16 1.05 1.17
C ALA A 353 -1.28 2.29 1.32
N LEU A 354 0.00 2.11 1.71
CA LEU A 354 0.99 3.20 1.81
C LEU A 354 1.35 3.75 0.43
N LYS A 355 1.53 2.89 -0.59
CA LYS A 355 1.72 3.36 -1.98
C LYS A 355 0.49 4.10 -2.51
N GLY A 356 -0.71 3.61 -2.20
CA GLY A 356 -1.97 4.31 -2.50
C GLY A 356 -2.04 5.68 -1.83
N MET A 357 -1.61 5.77 -0.57
CA MET A 357 -1.55 7.02 0.20
C MET A 357 -0.56 8.01 -0.41
N ALA A 358 0.64 7.56 -0.81
CA ALA A 358 1.64 8.40 -1.47
C ALA A 358 1.10 9.05 -2.75
N LYS A 359 0.48 8.23 -3.62
CA LYS A 359 -0.16 8.70 -4.86
C LYS A 359 -1.31 9.66 -4.62
N GLU A 360 -2.16 9.37 -3.64
CA GLU A 360 -3.32 10.19 -3.31
C GLU A 360 -2.93 11.54 -2.74
N LEU A 361 -1.97 11.53 -1.81
CA LEU A 361 -1.48 12.74 -1.18
C LEU A 361 -0.51 13.51 -2.08
N GLY A 362 0.04 12.89 -3.16
CA GLY A 362 1.02 13.52 -4.03
C GLY A 362 2.27 13.95 -3.25
N VAL A 363 2.74 13.10 -2.33
CA VAL A 363 3.95 13.32 -1.53
C VAL A 363 4.74 12.02 -1.39
N PRO A 364 6.07 12.07 -1.24
CA PRO A 364 6.85 10.89 -0.92
C PRO A 364 6.46 10.32 0.46
N VAL A 365 6.36 8.99 0.52
CA VAL A 365 6.14 8.24 1.76
C VAL A 365 7.36 7.36 2.00
N MET A 366 8.15 7.70 3.02
CA MET A 366 9.32 6.94 3.44
C MET A 366 8.96 5.99 4.58
N VAL A 367 9.28 4.72 4.43
CA VAL A 367 8.91 3.67 5.39
C VAL A 367 10.14 2.88 5.79
N LEU A 368 10.37 2.76 7.08
CA LEU A 368 11.45 1.95 7.60
C LEU A 368 11.04 0.48 7.66
N SER A 369 11.96 -0.39 7.32
CA SER A 369 11.75 -1.85 7.35
C SER A 369 12.95 -2.54 7.99
N GLN A 370 12.68 -3.51 8.84
CA GLN A 370 13.73 -4.32 9.43
C GLN A 370 14.04 -5.52 8.56
N LEU A 371 15.33 -5.69 8.22
CA LEU A 371 15.81 -6.90 7.54
C LEU A 371 15.94 -8.07 8.53
N ASN A 372 15.90 -9.24 7.99
CA ASN A 372 15.93 -10.47 8.76
C ASN A 372 17.35 -10.86 9.24
N ARG A 373 17.43 -11.70 10.28
CA ARG A 373 18.69 -12.18 10.89
C ARG A 373 19.53 -13.09 9.99
N SER A 374 18.96 -13.72 8.97
CA SER A 374 19.73 -14.61 8.08
C SER A 374 20.85 -13.91 7.30
N LEU A 375 20.77 -12.60 7.12
CA LEU A 375 21.84 -11.77 6.59
C LEU A 375 23.15 -11.96 7.40
N GLU A 376 23.06 -12.10 8.72
CA GLU A 376 24.20 -12.22 9.63
C GLU A 376 24.96 -13.55 9.49
N GLN A 377 24.34 -14.55 8.89
CA GLN A 377 24.94 -15.88 8.66
C GLN A 377 25.80 -15.93 7.39
N ARG A 378 25.73 -14.91 6.52
CA ARG A 378 26.51 -14.85 5.28
C ARG A 378 27.92 -14.33 5.52
N PRO A 379 28.92 -14.80 4.75
CA PRO A 379 30.26 -14.20 4.75
C PRO A 379 30.23 -12.71 4.39
N ASN A 380 29.52 -12.35 3.34
CA ASN A 380 29.22 -10.96 2.98
C ASN A 380 27.87 -10.54 3.57
N LYS A 381 27.92 -9.65 4.56
CA LYS A 381 26.76 -9.17 5.31
C LYS A 381 26.12 -7.90 4.71
N ARG A 382 26.56 -7.47 3.51
CA ARG A 382 25.88 -6.36 2.79
C ARG A 382 24.49 -6.79 2.38
N PRO A 383 23.46 -5.99 2.68
CA PRO A 383 22.09 -6.24 2.27
C PRO A 383 21.95 -6.25 0.74
N ILE A 384 21.09 -7.13 0.26
CA ILE A 384 20.73 -7.24 -1.15
C ILE A 384 19.21 -7.41 -1.27
N MET A 385 18.65 -7.16 -2.44
CA MET A 385 17.20 -7.18 -2.69
C MET A 385 16.54 -8.50 -2.23
N SER A 386 17.22 -9.61 -2.40
CA SER A 386 16.72 -10.92 -1.98
C SER A 386 16.56 -11.12 -0.46
N ASP A 387 17.07 -10.20 0.37
CA ASP A 387 16.84 -10.24 1.82
C ASP A 387 15.40 -9.85 2.20
N LEU A 388 14.65 -9.37 1.22
CA LEU A 388 13.22 -9.09 1.28
C LEU A 388 12.36 -10.20 0.65
N ARG A 389 12.95 -11.26 0.05
CA ARG A 389 12.26 -12.26 -0.80
C ARG A 389 12.31 -13.69 -0.27
N GLU A 390 11.42 -14.55 -0.85
CA GLU A 390 11.25 -15.98 -0.61
C GLU A 390 11.36 -16.72 -1.96
N CYS A 391 12.25 -17.72 -2.12
CA CYS A 391 12.64 -18.24 -3.44
C CYS A 391 12.63 -19.76 -3.50
N VAL A 392 12.56 -20.31 -4.73
CA VAL A 392 12.66 -21.75 -5.06
C VAL A 392 13.88 -22.02 -5.97
N THR A 393 14.29 -23.31 -6.10
CA THR A 393 15.40 -23.71 -6.99
C THR A 393 15.01 -23.69 -8.46
N GLY A 394 16.00 -23.61 -9.36
CA GLY A 394 15.79 -23.44 -10.80
C GLY A 394 15.04 -24.59 -11.47
N ASP A 395 15.18 -25.81 -10.97
CA ASP A 395 14.50 -27.01 -11.45
C ASP A 395 13.04 -27.13 -10.97
N THR A 396 12.59 -26.28 -10.03
CA THR A 396 11.19 -26.23 -9.57
C THR A 396 10.25 -26.02 -10.75
N ARG A 397 9.28 -26.91 -10.91
CA ARG A 397 8.35 -26.87 -12.04
C ARG A 397 7.16 -25.98 -11.74
N VAL A 398 7.05 -24.90 -12.51
CA VAL A 398 5.89 -24.01 -12.53
C VAL A 398 4.79 -24.67 -13.35
N MET A 399 3.58 -24.72 -12.82
CA MET A 399 2.40 -25.19 -13.56
C MET A 399 1.78 -24.03 -14.32
N LEU A 400 1.79 -24.11 -15.64
CA LEU A 400 1.23 -23.09 -16.54
C LEU A 400 -0.27 -23.30 -16.77
N ALA A 401 -0.95 -22.27 -17.23
CA ALA A 401 -2.40 -22.29 -17.51
C ALA A 401 -2.81 -23.32 -18.58
N ASP A 402 -1.90 -23.66 -19.52
CA ASP A 402 -2.09 -24.68 -20.53
C ASP A 402 -1.92 -26.13 -20.01
N GLY A 403 -1.68 -26.30 -18.68
CA GLY A 403 -1.43 -27.59 -18.03
C GLY A 403 0.02 -28.10 -18.16
N SER A 404 0.89 -27.40 -18.87
CA SER A 404 2.31 -27.76 -18.99
C SER A 404 3.08 -27.43 -17.70
N ARG A 405 4.20 -28.14 -17.50
CA ARG A 405 5.09 -27.94 -16.35
C ARG A 405 6.49 -27.60 -16.83
N ARG A 406 6.96 -26.40 -16.55
CA ARG A 406 8.27 -25.92 -16.98
C ARG A 406 9.16 -25.56 -15.79
N PRO A 407 10.48 -25.88 -15.83
CA PRO A 407 11.43 -25.41 -14.83
C PRO A 407 11.43 -23.88 -14.77
N ILE A 408 11.42 -23.31 -13.54
CA ILE A 408 11.35 -21.85 -13.36
C ILE A 408 12.53 -21.12 -14.01
N GLU A 409 13.72 -21.73 -14.02
CA GLU A 409 14.90 -21.18 -14.70
C GLU A 409 14.69 -20.97 -16.22
N SER A 410 13.87 -21.82 -16.87
CA SER A 410 13.55 -21.70 -18.29
C SER A 410 12.56 -20.60 -18.61
N LEU A 411 11.96 -20.00 -17.60
CA LEU A 411 10.95 -18.93 -17.69
C LEU A 411 11.54 -17.54 -17.38
N VAL A 412 12.82 -17.45 -17.05
CA VAL A 412 13.48 -16.17 -16.74
C VAL A 412 13.28 -15.16 -17.87
N GLY A 413 12.87 -13.95 -17.50
CA GLY A 413 12.55 -12.87 -18.44
C GLY A 413 11.18 -13.00 -19.12
N GLN A 414 10.36 -14.00 -18.77
CA GLN A 414 8.99 -14.18 -19.27
C GLN A 414 7.97 -13.83 -18.19
N GLN A 415 6.73 -13.61 -18.63
CA GLN A 415 5.55 -13.41 -17.78
C GLN A 415 4.54 -14.51 -18.11
N PRO A 416 4.70 -15.74 -17.62
CA PRO A 416 3.78 -16.83 -17.96
C PRO A 416 2.43 -16.66 -17.26
N GLU A 417 1.37 -17.14 -17.92
CA GLU A 417 0.10 -17.40 -17.26
C GLU A 417 0.18 -18.73 -16.51
N VAL A 418 -0.09 -18.72 -15.19
CA VAL A 418 0.15 -19.85 -14.31
C VAL A 418 -1.12 -20.32 -13.62
N LEU A 419 -1.13 -21.60 -13.21
CA LEU A 419 -2.15 -22.13 -12.31
C LEU A 419 -1.92 -21.60 -10.91
N THR A 420 -3.01 -21.15 -10.29
CA THR A 420 -3.07 -20.56 -8.97
C THR A 420 -4.32 -20.99 -8.21
N ILE A 421 -4.51 -20.48 -7.01
CA ILE A 421 -5.72 -20.68 -6.20
C ILE A 421 -6.33 -19.31 -5.92
N ASP A 422 -7.61 -19.16 -6.21
CA ASP A 422 -8.36 -17.93 -5.96
C ASP A 422 -8.68 -17.70 -4.45
N HIS A 423 -9.33 -16.58 -4.16
CA HIS A 423 -9.71 -16.22 -2.79
C HIS A 423 -10.79 -17.15 -2.18
N GLN A 424 -11.47 -17.93 -3.01
CA GLN A 424 -12.46 -18.93 -2.58
C GLN A 424 -11.83 -20.30 -2.34
N GLY A 425 -10.52 -20.43 -2.63
CA GLY A 425 -9.78 -21.69 -2.48
C GLY A 425 -9.92 -22.63 -3.68
N MET A 426 -10.41 -22.14 -4.82
CA MET A 426 -10.60 -22.90 -6.05
C MET A 426 -9.41 -22.71 -7.00
N LEU A 427 -9.19 -23.72 -7.86
CA LEU A 427 -8.16 -23.65 -8.89
C LEU A 427 -8.54 -22.58 -9.95
N ALA A 428 -7.60 -21.71 -10.28
CA ALA A 428 -7.77 -20.61 -11.22
C ALA A 428 -6.49 -20.41 -12.05
N THR A 429 -6.53 -19.55 -13.06
CA THR A 429 -5.35 -19.10 -13.80
C THR A 429 -5.14 -17.60 -13.56
N ALA A 430 -3.88 -17.17 -13.55
CA ALA A 430 -3.54 -15.76 -13.42
C ALA A 430 -2.22 -15.44 -14.14
N GLN A 431 -2.09 -14.20 -14.59
CA GLN A 431 -0.88 -13.69 -15.20
C GLN A 431 0.20 -13.44 -14.13
N SER A 432 1.39 -13.97 -14.34
CA SER A 432 2.53 -13.66 -13.47
C SER A 432 3.26 -12.39 -13.90
N ASP A 433 4.01 -11.80 -12.96
CA ASP A 433 5.06 -10.85 -13.28
C ASP A 433 6.26 -11.56 -13.92
N LEU A 434 7.29 -10.79 -14.28
CA LEU A 434 8.55 -11.35 -14.81
C LEU A 434 9.13 -12.39 -13.84
N VAL A 435 9.54 -13.53 -14.38
CA VAL A 435 10.36 -14.50 -13.66
C VAL A 435 11.81 -14.05 -13.70
N TRP A 436 12.53 -14.14 -12.57
CA TRP A 436 13.94 -13.70 -12.51
C TRP A 436 14.81 -14.59 -11.62
N GLU A 437 16.11 -14.55 -11.88
CA GLU A 437 17.12 -15.17 -11.05
C GLU A 437 17.44 -14.27 -9.83
N VAL A 438 17.44 -14.87 -8.62
CA VAL A 438 17.69 -14.16 -7.35
C VAL A 438 19.15 -14.35 -6.89
N GLY A 439 19.83 -15.38 -7.38
CA GLY A 439 21.21 -15.76 -7.03
C GLY A 439 21.30 -16.91 -6.01
N ARG A 440 22.52 -17.24 -5.55
CA ARG A 440 22.77 -18.43 -4.70
C ARG A 440 22.27 -18.22 -3.28
N ARG A 441 21.54 -19.25 -2.76
CA ARG A 441 20.96 -19.28 -1.39
C ARG A 441 21.03 -20.68 -0.82
N ARG A 442 21.01 -20.74 0.52
CA ARG A 442 20.80 -21.98 1.26
C ARG A 442 19.39 -22.45 1.07
N ILE A 443 19.23 -23.71 0.68
CA ILE A 443 17.95 -24.32 0.35
C ILE A 443 17.67 -25.50 1.26
N PHE A 444 16.39 -25.77 1.42
CA PHE A 444 15.86 -26.91 2.15
C PHE A 444 15.00 -27.75 1.22
N ARG A 445 15.10 -29.06 1.35
CA ARG A 445 14.23 -29.99 0.66
C ARG A 445 13.16 -30.48 1.63
N ILE A 446 11.90 -30.31 1.23
CA ILE A 446 10.75 -30.83 1.95
C ILE A 446 10.23 -32.02 1.16
N ASN A 447 10.16 -33.17 1.81
CA ASN A 447 9.65 -34.41 1.22
C ASN A 447 8.25 -34.70 1.80
N LEU A 448 7.30 -35.06 0.93
CA LEU A 448 5.90 -35.35 1.27
C LEU A 448 5.61 -36.83 1.17
N ALA A 449 4.56 -37.29 1.84
CA ALA A 449 4.14 -38.67 1.89
C ALA A 449 3.76 -39.26 0.52
N SER A 450 3.28 -38.43 -0.40
CA SER A 450 3.00 -38.81 -1.79
C SER A 450 4.26 -39.05 -2.65
N GLY A 451 5.45 -38.76 -2.12
CA GLY A 451 6.71 -38.75 -2.87
C GLY A 451 7.02 -37.45 -3.59
N ARG A 452 6.15 -36.41 -3.49
CA ARG A 452 6.48 -35.07 -3.95
C ARG A 452 7.54 -34.43 -3.09
N SER A 453 8.30 -33.53 -3.66
CA SER A 453 9.24 -32.71 -2.91
C SER A 453 9.34 -31.32 -3.53
N ILE A 454 9.67 -30.33 -2.70
CA ILE A 454 10.02 -28.98 -3.13
C ILE A 454 11.36 -28.58 -2.54
N ARG A 455 12.18 -27.85 -3.32
CA ARG A 455 13.44 -27.27 -2.87
C ARG A 455 13.35 -25.75 -2.88
N CYS A 456 13.45 -25.15 -1.71
CA CYS A 456 13.23 -23.72 -1.54
C CYS A 456 14.03 -23.16 -0.36
N THR A 457 14.04 -21.83 -0.23
CA THR A 457 14.69 -21.16 0.90
C THR A 457 13.91 -21.37 2.20
N SER A 458 14.58 -21.21 3.36
CA SER A 458 13.96 -21.40 4.69
C SER A 458 12.71 -20.56 4.94
N ARG A 459 12.57 -19.45 4.24
CA ARG A 459 11.47 -18.50 4.37
C ARG A 459 10.36 -18.70 3.38
N HIS A 460 10.60 -19.49 2.34
CA HIS A 460 9.57 -19.75 1.36
C HIS A 460 8.30 -20.24 2.05
N ARG A 461 7.16 -19.66 1.70
CA ARG A 461 5.88 -19.96 2.36
C ARG A 461 5.09 -20.96 1.55
N LEU A 462 4.63 -22.00 2.25
CA LEU A 462 3.79 -23.04 1.71
C LEU A 462 2.43 -23.04 2.42
N ARG A 463 1.41 -23.44 1.71
CA ARG A 463 0.04 -23.49 2.24
C ARG A 463 -0.12 -24.73 3.13
N THR A 464 -0.34 -24.51 4.44
CA THR A 464 -0.63 -25.58 5.42
C THR A 464 -2.12 -25.53 5.83
N LEU A 465 -2.60 -26.56 6.53
CA LEU A 465 -3.95 -26.58 7.13
C LEU A 465 -4.23 -25.35 8.02
N TRP A 466 -3.18 -24.78 8.62
CA TRP A 466 -3.23 -23.66 9.54
C TRP A 466 -2.92 -22.31 8.86
N GLY A 467 -2.98 -22.26 7.53
CA GLY A 467 -2.62 -21.06 6.76
C GLY A 467 -1.21 -21.12 6.17
N TRP A 468 -0.68 -19.97 5.75
CA TRP A 468 0.64 -19.84 5.16
C TRP A 468 1.74 -19.93 6.22
N ARG A 469 2.67 -20.91 6.10
CA ARG A 469 3.83 -21.05 6.99
C ARG A 469 5.13 -21.04 6.21
N ARG A 470 6.17 -20.49 6.83
CA ARG A 470 7.54 -20.57 6.31
C ARG A 470 8.11 -21.97 6.49
N VAL A 471 9.01 -22.36 5.61
CA VAL A 471 9.71 -23.65 5.72
C VAL A 471 10.39 -23.84 7.08
N GLU A 472 10.98 -22.77 7.65
CA GLU A 472 11.60 -22.79 8.99
C GLU A 472 10.62 -23.05 10.15
N ASP A 473 9.33 -22.80 9.93
CA ASP A 473 8.25 -23.00 10.91
C ASP A 473 7.46 -24.30 10.68
N ILE A 474 7.67 -24.96 9.52
CA ILE A 474 7.01 -26.22 9.16
C ILE A 474 7.72 -27.38 9.91
N ARG A 475 6.94 -28.34 10.37
CA ARG A 475 7.41 -29.54 11.07
C ARG A 475 7.01 -30.80 10.32
N CYS A 476 7.70 -31.90 10.62
CA CYS A 476 7.22 -33.22 10.20
C CYS A 476 5.81 -33.44 10.76
N ASP A 477 4.96 -34.08 9.96
CA ASP A 477 3.53 -34.30 10.16
C ASP A 477 2.61 -33.09 9.86
N ASP A 478 3.11 -31.90 9.61
CA ASP A 478 2.30 -30.83 9.01
C ASP A 478 1.80 -31.28 7.61
N ALA A 479 0.62 -30.79 7.21
CA ALA A 479 0.06 -31.07 5.90
C ALA A 479 0.15 -29.84 4.98
N LEU A 480 0.67 -30.04 3.76
CA LEU A 480 0.76 -29.04 2.71
C LEU A 480 -0.33 -29.22 1.66
N GLN A 481 -0.87 -28.13 1.15
CA GLN A 481 -1.85 -28.17 0.07
C GLN A 481 -1.15 -28.44 -1.26
N CYS A 482 -1.62 -29.48 -1.96
CA CYS A 482 -1.05 -29.95 -3.21
C CYS A 482 -2.14 -30.15 -4.27
N LEU A 483 -1.76 -30.14 -5.55
CA LEU A 483 -2.64 -30.46 -6.66
C LEU A 483 -2.42 -31.90 -7.14
N ALA A 484 -3.50 -32.68 -7.27
CA ALA A 484 -3.49 -33.98 -7.93
C ALA A 484 -4.55 -34.02 -9.04
N SER A 485 -4.11 -34.16 -10.30
CA SER A 485 -4.96 -33.96 -11.47
C SER A 485 -5.61 -32.58 -11.43
N ASP A 486 -6.90 -32.46 -11.15
CA ASP A 486 -7.63 -31.19 -11.07
C ASP A 486 -8.17 -30.89 -9.66
N ASP A 487 -7.80 -31.72 -8.65
CA ASP A 487 -8.27 -31.60 -7.28
C ASP A 487 -7.17 -31.18 -6.32
N LEU A 488 -7.47 -30.32 -5.36
CA LEU A 488 -6.60 -29.93 -4.27
C LEU A 488 -6.74 -30.90 -3.09
N PHE A 489 -5.62 -31.35 -2.57
CA PHE A 489 -5.58 -32.24 -1.41
C PHE A 489 -4.47 -31.85 -0.43
N TRP A 490 -4.50 -32.43 0.76
CA TRP A 490 -3.52 -32.20 1.81
C TRP A 490 -2.55 -33.36 1.89
N ASP A 491 -1.24 -33.08 1.76
CA ASP A 491 -0.18 -34.06 1.78
C ASP A 491 0.77 -33.84 2.97
N ARG A 492 1.10 -34.89 3.68
CA ARG A 492 1.85 -34.84 4.92
C ARG A 492 3.35 -34.67 4.68
N VAL A 493 4.00 -33.79 5.44
CA VAL A 493 5.46 -33.60 5.45
C VAL A 493 6.13 -34.80 6.17
N VAL A 494 7.04 -35.47 5.47
CA VAL A 494 7.79 -36.60 5.98
C VAL A 494 9.15 -36.19 6.51
N SER A 495 9.89 -35.37 5.77
CA SER A 495 11.19 -34.87 6.19
C SER A 495 11.45 -33.45 5.66
N ILE A 496 12.31 -32.71 6.37
CA ILE A 496 12.86 -31.42 5.97
C ILE A 496 14.38 -31.55 6.13
N GLU A 497 15.12 -31.38 5.03
CA GLU A 497 16.56 -31.62 4.96
C GLU A 497 17.26 -30.36 4.42
N ASP A 498 18.44 -30.07 4.95
CA ASP A 498 19.33 -29.06 4.38
C ASP A 498 19.90 -29.61 3.06
N ALA A 499 19.66 -28.89 1.96
CA ALA A 499 20.09 -29.34 0.63
C ALA A 499 21.25 -28.47 0.07
N GLY A 500 21.94 -27.71 0.94
CA GLY A 500 23.12 -26.94 0.55
C GLY A 500 22.77 -25.55 -0.04
N GLU A 501 23.63 -25.08 -0.95
CA GLU A 501 23.45 -23.78 -1.62
C GLU A 501 23.29 -23.94 -3.12
N GLU A 502 22.21 -23.40 -3.68
CA GLU A 502 21.94 -23.37 -5.13
C GLU A 502 21.46 -22.00 -5.58
N THR A 503 21.50 -21.76 -6.89
CA THR A 503 20.85 -20.60 -7.50
C THR A 503 19.33 -20.74 -7.38
N VAL A 504 18.67 -19.69 -6.91
CA VAL A 504 17.22 -19.67 -6.70
C VAL A 504 16.55 -18.59 -7.53
N TYR A 505 15.29 -18.82 -7.79
CA TYR A 505 14.45 -18.02 -8.68
C TYR A 505 13.17 -17.61 -7.98
N ASP A 506 12.53 -16.59 -8.51
CA ASP A 506 11.30 -16.07 -8.00
C ASP A 506 10.27 -15.77 -9.10
N LEU A 507 9.03 -15.99 -8.76
CA LEU A 507 7.86 -15.73 -9.58
C LEU A 507 6.77 -15.13 -8.71
N THR A 508 6.12 -14.10 -9.20
CA THR A 508 5.04 -13.40 -8.50
C THR A 508 3.76 -13.41 -9.32
N VAL A 509 2.64 -13.68 -8.68
CA VAL A 509 1.30 -13.60 -9.24
C VAL A 509 0.54 -12.49 -8.48
N PRO A 510 0.33 -11.31 -9.08
CA PRO A 510 -0.17 -10.14 -8.37
C PRO A 510 -1.55 -10.31 -7.74
N GLU A 511 -2.47 -10.99 -8.45
CA GLU A 511 -3.88 -11.09 -8.06
C GLU A 511 -4.10 -12.08 -6.91
N THR A 512 -3.62 -13.32 -7.05
CA THR A 512 -3.88 -14.41 -6.12
C THR A 512 -2.80 -14.60 -5.06
N GLN A 513 -1.62 -14.02 -5.28
CA GLN A 513 -0.44 -14.07 -4.40
C GLN A 513 0.12 -15.49 -4.18
N CYS A 514 -0.26 -16.45 -5.00
CA CYS A 514 0.24 -17.82 -4.94
C CYS A 514 0.32 -18.46 -6.32
N TRP A 515 1.03 -19.56 -6.41
CA TRP A 515 1.20 -20.38 -7.61
C TRP A 515 1.57 -21.82 -7.22
N LEU A 516 1.59 -22.73 -8.19
CA LEU A 516 1.88 -24.13 -7.96
C LEU A 516 3.33 -24.46 -8.33
N ALA A 517 4.17 -24.68 -7.31
CA ALA A 517 5.57 -25.10 -7.38
C ALA A 517 5.67 -26.62 -7.20
N ASP A 518 6.08 -27.37 -8.20
CA ASP A 518 6.08 -28.85 -8.20
C ASP A 518 4.72 -29.46 -7.80
N GLY A 519 3.63 -28.72 -8.07
CA GLY A 519 2.28 -29.09 -7.66
C GLY A 519 1.96 -28.85 -6.18
N ILE A 520 2.80 -28.11 -5.46
CA ILE A 520 2.61 -27.67 -4.07
C ILE A 520 2.24 -26.18 -4.08
N VAL A 521 1.25 -25.80 -3.31
CA VAL A 521 0.77 -24.43 -3.25
C VAL A 521 1.77 -23.54 -2.53
N SER A 522 2.38 -22.65 -3.29
CA SER A 522 3.46 -21.75 -2.88
C SER A 522 3.04 -20.30 -2.92
N HIS A 523 3.45 -19.53 -1.92
CA HIS A 523 3.16 -18.11 -1.85
C HIS A 523 4.18 -17.28 -2.64
N ASN A 524 3.73 -16.14 -3.17
CA ASN A 524 4.62 -15.13 -3.76
C ASN A 524 5.65 -14.62 -2.75
N SER A 525 6.78 -14.14 -3.23
CA SER A 525 7.77 -13.41 -2.45
C SER A 525 7.61 -11.89 -2.59
N GLY A 526 7.90 -11.16 -1.52
CA GLY A 526 8.29 -9.77 -1.57
C GLY A 526 7.28 -8.71 -2.04
N ALA A 527 6.06 -8.64 -1.49
CA ALA A 527 5.10 -7.58 -1.81
C ALA A 527 5.64 -6.15 -1.59
N ILE A 528 6.44 -5.91 -0.56
CA ILE A 528 7.06 -4.60 -0.29
C ILE A 528 7.90 -4.12 -1.48
N GLU A 529 8.65 -5.05 -2.07
CA GLU A 529 9.50 -4.73 -3.20
C GLU A 529 8.71 -4.32 -4.44
N GLN A 530 7.56 -4.93 -4.69
CA GLN A 530 6.74 -4.61 -5.85
C GLN A 530 6.13 -3.22 -5.74
N ASP A 531 5.61 -2.87 -4.56
CA ASP A 531 4.92 -1.61 -4.33
C ASP A 531 5.89 -0.43 -4.25
N ALA A 532 7.12 -0.65 -3.73
CA ALA A 532 8.12 0.39 -3.57
C ALA A 532 8.67 0.90 -4.90
N ASP A 533 8.84 2.20 -5.03
CA ASP A 533 9.50 2.84 -6.17
C ASP A 533 11.01 2.91 -5.96
N VAL A 534 11.44 3.15 -4.71
CA VAL A 534 12.84 3.18 -4.31
C VAL A 534 13.03 2.28 -3.08
N ILE A 535 14.08 1.46 -3.10
CA ILE A 535 14.49 0.66 -1.95
C ILE A 535 15.95 0.97 -1.64
N VAL A 536 16.18 1.39 -0.42
CA VAL A 536 17.49 1.79 0.10
C VAL A 536 17.85 0.87 1.26
N PHE A 537 19.05 0.33 1.24
CA PHE A 537 19.60 -0.43 2.35
C PHE A 537 20.69 0.38 3.05
N ILE A 538 20.74 0.26 4.37
CA ILE A 538 21.80 0.84 5.18
C ILE A 538 22.70 -0.27 5.68
N TYR A 539 24.01 -0.15 5.39
CA TYR A 539 25.04 -1.06 5.83
C TYR A 539 26.20 -0.29 6.50
N ARG A 540 26.65 -0.79 7.65
CA ARG A 540 27.82 -0.29 8.35
C ARG A 540 28.70 -1.47 8.72
N ASP A 541 29.89 -1.51 8.13
CA ASP A 541 30.81 -2.65 8.30
C ASP A 541 31.30 -2.77 9.75
N GLU A 542 31.52 -1.64 10.43
CA GLU A 542 31.97 -1.58 11.83
C GLU A 542 31.02 -2.29 12.84
N VAL A 543 29.74 -2.48 12.48
CA VAL A 543 28.78 -3.21 13.34
C VAL A 543 29.08 -4.71 13.37
N TYR A 544 29.74 -5.22 12.33
CA TYR A 544 30.10 -6.63 12.21
C TYR A 544 31.60 -6.90 12.36
N ASN A 545 32.43 -5.88 12.11
CA ASN A 545 33.88 -5.96 12.14
C ASN A 545 34.41 -4.74 12.91
N GLU A 546 34.82 -4.96 14.15
CA GLU A 546 35.34 -3.90 15.03
C GLU A 546 36.62 -3.25 14.49
N GLU A 547 37.42 -3.98 13.72
CA GLU A 547 38.65 -3.50 13.07
C GLU A 547 38.41 -3.06 11.61
N SER A 548 37.18 -2.68 11.26
CA SER A 548 36.85 -2.26 9.91
C SER A 548 37.66 -1.03 9.49
N PRO A 549 38.29 -1.04 8.31
CA PRO A 549 38.94 0.16 7.74
C PRO A 549 37.92 1.25 7.40
N ASP A 550 36.63 0.90 7.33
CA ASP A 550 35.53 1.80 7.01
C ASP A 550 34.77 2.27 8.28
N ALA A 551 35.40 2.19 9.46
CA ALA A 551 34.80 2.67 10.71
C ALA A 551 34.35 4.14 10.60
N GLY A 552 33.18 4.47 11.20
CA GLY A 552 32.58 5.81 11.11
C GLY A 552 31.94 6.12 9.76
N THR A 553 31.81 5.12 8.87
CA THR A 553 31.11 5.30 7.58
C THR A 553 29.94 4.34 7.43
N ALA A 554 29.00 4.71 6.57
CA ALA A 554 27.88 3.90 6.19
C ALA A 554 27.74 3.84 4.66
N GLU A 555 27.38 2.68 4.15
CA GLU A 555 26.99 2.50 2.75
C GLU A 555 25.45 2.59 2.66
N ILE A 556 24.98 3.48 1.83
CA ILE A 556 23.58 3.64 1.45
C ILE A 556 23.41 2.97 0.08
N ILE A 557 22.86 1.78 0.06
CA ILE A 557 22.77 0.93 -1.13
C ILE A 557 21.38 1.11 -1.74
N ILE A 558 21.30 1.73 -2.92
CA ILE A 558 20.05 1.81 -3.68
C ILE A 558 19.88 0.49 -4.42
N GLY A 559 19.06 -0.40 -3.87
CA GLY A 559 18.82 -1.73 -4.43
C GLY A 559 17.73 -1.76 -5.49
N LYS A 560 16.81 -0.79 -5.46
CA LYS A 560 15.77 -0.59 -6.46
C LYS A 560 15.50 0.89 -6.65
N GLN A 561 15.33 1.30 -7.90
CA GLN A 561 14.83 2.61 -8.30
C GLN A 561 14.10 2.47 -9.63
N ARG A 562 12.81 2.90 -9.69
CA ARG A 562 12.02 2.78 -10.94
C ARG A 562 12.47 3.76 -12.01
N ASN A 563 12.84 4.97 -11.60
CA ASN A 563 13.10 6.10 -12.51
C ASN A 563 14.55 6.58 -12.44
N GLY A 564 15.51 5.72 -12.08
CA GLY A 564 16.91 6.09 -11.98
C GLY A 564 17.86 4.90 -11.77
N PRO A 565 19.18 5.14 -11.66
CA PRO A 565 20.18 4.11 -11.51
C PRO A 565 20.17 3.51 -10.10
N ILE A 566 20.54 2.24 -9.98
CA ILE A 566 20.92 1.61 -8.71
C ILE A 566 22.41 1.87 -8.44
N GLY A 567 22.81 1.85 -7.18
CA GLY A 567 24.22 2.05 -6.82
C GLY A 567 24.41 2.25 -5.32
N ASN A 568 25.61 2.65 -4.94
CA ASN A 568 26.01 2.84 -3.55
C ASN A 568 26.47 4.28 -3.32
N VAL A 569 25.97 4.87 -2.24
CA VAL A 569 26.42 6.17 -1.73
C VAL A 569 27.11 5.94 -0.40
N ARG A 570 28.26 6.58 -0.18
CA ARG A 570 28.98 6.53 1.09
C ARG A 570 28.65 7.77 1.91
N LEU A 571 28.30 7.59 3.17
CA LEU A 571 28.07 8.66 4.14
C LEU A 571 28.96 8.49 5.36
N THR A 572 29.28 9.60 6.04
CA THR A 572 29.93 9.61 7.35
C THR A 572 28.84 9.38 8.42
N PHE A 573 29.09 8.52 9.38
CA PHE A 573 28.21 8.28 10.52
C PHE A 573 28.83 8.75 11.82
N LEU A 574 28.20 9.73 12.45
CA LEU A 574 28.61 10.30 13.73
C LEU A 574 27.69 9.77 14.84
N GLY A 575 27.97 8.56 15.34
CA GLY A 575 27.08 7.84 16.25
C GLY A 575 26.78 8.59 17.55
N GLN A 576 27.77 9.33 18.12
CA GLN A 576 27.59 10.13 19.33
C GLN A 576 26.57 11.26 19.17
N TYR A 577 26.39 11.76 17.94
CA TYR A 577 25.44 12.83 17.60
C TYR A 577 24.17 12.30 16.91
N THR A 578 24.04 10.98 16.74
CA THR A 578 22.94 10.38 15.97
C THR A 578 22.75 11.05 14.59
N ARG A 579 23.87 11.17 13.82
CA ARG A 579 23.89 11.96 12.59
C ARG A 579 24.63 11.26 11.47
N PHE A 580 24.06 11.31 10.27
CA PHE A 580 24.73 11.06 8.99
C PHE A 580 25.14 12.38 8.34
N GLU A 581 26.27 12.39 7.68
CA GLU A 581 26.77 13.54 6.90
C GLU A 581 27.31 13.07 5.56
N ASN A 582 27.40 14.01 4.59
CA ASN A 582 28.03 13.74 3.32
C ASN A 582 29.48 13.28 3.52
N PHE A 583 29.87 12.22 2.85
CA PHE A 583 31.23 11.69 2.92
C PHE A 583 32.17 12.60 2.11
N ILE A 584 33.21 13.12 2.77
CA ILE A 584 34.29 13.85 2.14
C ILE A 584 35.47 12.89 2.05
N ALA A 585 35.82 12.46 0.83
CA ALA A 585 37.06 11.72 0.63
C ALA A 585 38.22 12.67 0.99
N ASP A 586 39.10 12.24 1.90
CA ASP A 586 40.32 12.97 2.19
C ASP A 586 41.05 13.24 0.85
N ALA A 587 41.07 14.49 0.42
CA ALA A 587 41.96 14.93 -0.61
C ALA A 587 43.37 14.74 -0.03
N GLY A 588 44.02 13.62 -0.42
CA GLY A 588 45.35 13.30 0.04
C GLY A 588 46.23 14.53 -0.05
N TYR A 589 46.72 15.01 1.06
CA TYR A 589 47.81 15.97 1.11
C TYR A 589 49.04 15.30 0.45
N GLY A 590 49.14 15.46 -0.85
CA GLY A 590 50.39 15.22 -1.56
C GLY A 590 51.44 16.18 -1.00
N GLY A 591 52.31 15.65 -0.17
CA GLY A 591 53.45 16.37 0.35
C GLY A 591 54.32 16.88 -0.79
N GLY A 592 54.10 18.12 -1.20
CA GLY A 592 55.06 18.89 -1.99
C GLY A 592 56.16 19.40 -1.06
N GLY A 593 57.29 18.65 -1.00
CA GLY A 593 58.48 19.12 -0.34
C GLY A 593 59.00 20.38 -1.05
N TRP A 594 59.12 21.43 -0.30
CA TRP A 594 59.91 22.59 -0.68
C TRP A 594 61.40 22.23 -0.50
N GLN A 595 62.15 22.20 -1.61
CA GLN A 595 63.61 22.45 -1.65
C GLN A 595 63.85 23.89 -1.99
#